data_be530f090fa20f5123225d17a71485aa
#
_entry.id   be530f090fa20f5123225d17a71485aa
#
_cell.length_a   1.000
_cell.length_b   1.000
_cell.length_c   1.000
_cell.angle_alpha   90.00
_cell.angle_beta   90.00
_cell.angle_gamma   90.00
#
_symmetry.space_group_name_H-M   'P 1'
#
loop_
_entity.id
_entity.type
_entity.pdbx_description
1 polymer ?
#
loop_
_entity_poly.entity_id
_entity_poly.type
_entity_poly.pdbx_seq_one_letter_code
_entity_poly.pdbx_strand_id
1 'polypeptide(L)'
;MTTDLKAMYKKVHKDAFPETMTILLGDEKLVYHKRVWTLDNEEKGLRYGENPDQPAALYELREGGITCGGLRWRGPVQGIVSAMTEAQMIQAGKHPGKTNLTDVDNGANILQYLSERPAAIILKHNNPCGAAWDDGGVAAALDKAFWCDRIAAFGGAVVVNRPFTREAAEMVAASYFEVVAAPAYEEGAVEILKGRKNLRIMELPGLGRLDELTQSAFLDIKSLADGGIVVQKSFVNRILTDADFLPAEATDKNGVTVTARKPNAQEMADLRFAWAVEAGVTSNSVIFARNGATVAIGTGEQDRVGCVELAIHKAYTKYADTLAFREHNLSFYELKQKAATDAALKAALDDIQARTQEARGGLPGTVLISDGFFPFRDGVDAAMAQGVTAIGQPGGSMRDTEVIAACNEASPQVAMVFTGQRSFKH
;
A
#
# COMPACT_ATOMS: atom_id res chain seq x y z
N MET A 1 -35.75 17.23 -5.99
CA MET A 1 -35.13 17.37 -4.67
C MET A 1 -33.62 17.37 -4.91
N THR A 2 -32.95 18.50 -4.71
CA THR A 2 -31.48 18.58 -4.76
C THR A 2 -30.94 17.88 -3.51
N THR A 3 -30.35 16.71 -3.68
CA THR A 3 -29.71 15.96 -2.60
C THR A 3 -28.53 16.78 -2.08
N ASP A 4 -28.57 17.20 -0.82
CA ASP A 4 -27.42 17.89 -0.20
C ASP A 4 -26.32 16.86 0.09
N LEU A 5 -25.40 16.71 -0.87
CA LEU A 5 -24.26 15.80 -0.75
C LEU A 5 -23.39 16.08 0.48
N LYS A 6 -23.26 17.36 0.89
CA LYS A 6 -22.49 17.71 2.10
C LYS A 6 -23.14 17.18 3.38
N ALA A 7 -24.47 17.14 3.42
CA ALA A 7 -25.20 16.57 4.53
C ALA A 7 -25.06 15.04 4.58
N MET A 8 -25.02 14.36 3.42
CA MET A 8 -24.83 12.92 3.35
C MET A 8 -23.49 12.48 3.95
N TYR A 9 -22.40 13.21 3.70
CA TYR A 9 -21.08 12.91 4.31
C TYR A 9 -21.02 13.10 5.82
N LYS A 10 -22.04 13.71 6.44
CA LYS A 10 -22.13 13.85 7.90
C LYS A 10 -23.07 12.84 8.54
N LYS A 11 -23.87 12.14 7.72
CA LYS A 11 -24.85 11.18 8.21
C LYS A 11 -24.15 9.90 8.67
N VAL A 12 -24.50 9.43 9.85
CA VAL A 12 -24.21 8.07 10.31
C VAL A 12 -25.51 7.28 10.12
N HIS A 13 -25.45 6.19 9.38
CA HIS A 13 -26.62 5.34 9.19
C HIS A 13 -26.93 4.60 10.49
N LYS A 14 -28.23 4.44 10.79
CA LYS A 14 -28.67 3.54 11.86
C LYS A 14 -28.28 2.13 11.42
N ASP A 15 -27.52 1.45 12.26
CA ASP A 15 -27.14 0.06 12.00
C ASP A 15 -28.36 -0.84 12.06
N ALA A 16 -28.72 -1.45 10.93
CA ALA A 16 -29.84 -2.37 10.77
C ALA A 16 -29.39 -3.81 10.48
N PHE A 17 -28.07 -4.06 10.52
CA PHE A 17 -27.52 -5.40 10.30
C PHE A 17 -27.69 -6.29 11.55
N PRO A 18 -27.86 -7.62 11.39
CA PRO A 18 -27.99 -8.55 12.51
C PRO A 18 -26.75 -8.56 13.40
N GLU A 19 -26.92 -8.90 14.68
CA GLU A 19 -25.80 -9.00 15.64
C GLU A 19 -24.81 -10.11 15.30
N THR A 20 -25.29 -11.17 14.63
CA THR A 20 -24.46 -12.32 14.24
C THR A 20 -24.68 -12.65 12.77
N MET A 21 -23.61 -13.12 12.13
CA MET A 21 -23.64 -13.68 10.78
C MET A 21 -22.91 -15.03 10.83
N THR A 22 -23.52 -16.07 10.25
CA THR A 22 -22.90 -17.39 10.16
C THR A 22 -22.75 -17.81 8.70
N ILE A 23 -21.56 -18.22 8.33
CA ILE A 23 -21.26 -18.83 7.02
C ILE A 23 -21.10 -20.34 7.24
N LEU A 24 -21.87 -21.13 6.52
CA LEU A 24 -21.80 -22.60 6.52
C LEU A 24 -21.18 -23.08 5.20
N LEU A 25 -20.17 -23.93 5.28
CA LEU A 25 -19.55 -24.60 4.14
C LEU A 25 -19.47 -26.11 4.44
N GLY A 26 -20.42 -26.86 3.89
CA GLY A 26 -20.64 -28.24 4.31
C GLY A 26 -21.02 -28.29 5.80
N ASP A 27 -20.30 -29.10 6.57
CA ASP A 27 -20.51 -29.27 8.02
C ASP A 27 -19.70 -28.29 8.87
N GLU A 28 -18.84 -27.49 8.25
CA GLU A 28 -18.01 -26.50 8.94
C GLU A 28 -18.66 -25.11 8.93
N LYS A 29 -18.40 -24.33 9.98
CA LYS A 29 -19.02 -23.01 10.16
C LYS A 29 -18.01 -21.95 10.58
N LEU A 30 -18.30 -20.70 10.19
CA LEU A 30 -17.68 -19.47 10.69
C LEU A 30 -18.76 -18.60 11.33
N VAL A 31 -18.58 -18.22 12.58
CA VAL A 31 -19.51 -17.35 13.31
C VAL A 31 -18.86 -16.00 13.53
N TYR A 32 -19.53 -14.99 13.02
CA TYR A 32 -19.12 -13.59 13.10
C TYR A 32 -20.06 -12.82 14.02
N HIS A 33 -19.48 -11.92 14.84
CA HIS A 33 -20.24 -10.98 15.65
C HIS A 33 -20.05 -9.56 15.12
N LYS A 34 -21.15 -8.82 15.07
CA LYS A 34 -21.11 -7.41 14.64
C LYS A 34 -20.30 -6.59 15.63
N ARG A 35 -19.48 -5.69 15.11
CA ARG A 35 -18.70 -4.74 15.89
C ARG A 35 -19.41 -3.39 15.94
N VAL A 36 -19.67 -2.89 17.14
CA VAL A 36 -20.16 -1.55 17.42
C VAL A 36 -19.30 -0.89 18.51
N TRP A 37 -19.33 0.42 18.59
CA TRP A 37 -18.62 1.22 19.58
C TRP A 37 -19.59 2.18 20.24
N THR A 38 -19.46 2.37 21.56
CA THR A 38 -20.23 3.38 22.29
C THR A 38 -19.51 4.72 22.20
N LEU A 39 -20.03 5.63 21.41
CA LEU A 39 -19.48 6.96 21.22
C LEU A 39 -20.57 7.99 21.52
N ASP A 40 -20.25 8.97 22.39
CA ASP A 40 -21.20 9.98 22.83
C ASP A 40 -22.49 9.39 23.45
N ASN A 41 -22.37 8.27 24.19
CA ASN A 41 -23.46 7.49 24.78
C ASN A 41 -24.43 6.85 23.75
N GLU A 42 -24.01 6.70 22.51
CA GLU A 42 -24.76 6.01 21.45
C GLU A 42 -23.97 4.86 20.90
N GLU A 43 -24.62 3.71 20.66
CA GLU A 43 -23.99 2.62 19.90
C GLU A 43 -23.94 2.98 18.40
N LYS A 44 -22.74 2.94 17.84
CA LYS A 44 -22.47 3.26 16.44
C LYS A 44 -21.69 2.12 15.80
N GLY A 45 -22.21 1.59 14.69
CA GLY A 45 -21.48 0.72 13.76
C GLY A 45 -20.61 1.55 12.81
N LEU A 46 -20.39 1.09 11.58
CA LEU A 46 -19.71 1.89 10.56
C LEU A 46 -20.52 3.12 10.16
N ARG A 47 -19.84 4.22 9.87
CA ARG A 47 -20.52 5.43 9.41
C ARG A 47 -21.28 5.22 8.10
N TYR A 48 -20.64 4.55 7.14
CA TYR A 48 -21.19 4.11 5.84
C TYR A 48 -20.22 3.11 5.16
N GLY A 49 -20.64 2.51 4.06
CA GLY A 49 -19.85 1.62 3.20
C GLY A 49 -18.82 2.37 2.35
N GLU A 50 -18.75 2.06 1.07
CA GLU A 50 -17.87 2.79 0.12
C GLU A 50 -18.43 4.18 -0.17
N ASN A 51 -19.75 4.30 -0.32
CA ASN A 51 -20.43 5.56 -0.58
C ASN A 51 -21.29 5.97 0.61
N PRO A 52 -21.51 7.30 0.79
CA PRO A 52 -22.26 7.82 1.94
C PRO A 52 -23.70 7.36 2.07
N ASP A 53 -24.29 6.83 1.01
CA ASP A 53 -25.67 6.29 0.96
C ASP A 53 -25.75 4.78 1.19
N GLN A 54 -24.62 4.11 1.35
CA GLN A 54 -24.54 2.66 1.59
C GLN A 54 -24.42 2.34 3.09
N PRO A 55 -25.44 1.75 3.72
CA PRO A 55 -25.29 1.18 5.06
C PRO A 55 -24.24 0.07 5.06
N ALA A 56 -23.48 -0.05 6.15
CA ALA A 56 -22.46 -1.06 6.29
C ALA A 56 -22.26 -1.47 7.75
N ALA A 57 -21.84 -2.71 7.98
CA ALA A 57 -21.48 -3.23 9.29
C ALA A 57 -20.11 -3.92 9.23
N LEU A 58 -19.38 -3.86 10.33
CA LEU A 58 -18.15 -4.60 10.54
C LEU A 58 -18.47 -5.86 11.35
N TYR A 59 -17.92 -6.99 10.93
CA TYR A 59 -18.06 -8.25 11.62
C TYR A 59 -16.71 -8.83 11.99
N GLU A 60 -16.56 -9.22 13.23
CA GLU A 60 -15.39 -9.94 13.76
C GLU A 60 -15.66 -11.44 13.77
N LEU A 61 -14.74 -12.26 13.27
CA LEU A 61 -14.80 -13.71 13.41
C LEU A 61 -14.57 -14.10 14.87
N ARG A 62 -15.52 -14.83 15.46
CA ARG A 62 -15.48 -15.24 16.87
C ARG A 62 -15.30 -16.74 17.07
N GLU A 63 -15.85 -17.55 16.20
CA GLU A 63 -15.83 -19.00 16.34
C GLU A 63 -15.73 -19.71 14.99
N GLY A 64 -15.18 -20.90 15.00
CA GLY A 64 -15.22 -21.83 13.90
C GLY A 64 -13.93 -21.96 13.13
N GLY A 65 -14.00 -22.72 12.06
CA GLY A 65 -12.88 -22.98 11.15
C GLY A 65 -13.38 -23.66 9.88
N ILE A 66 -12.56 -23.63 8.84
CA ILE A 66 -12.89 -24.18 7.54
C ILE A 66 -11.69 -24.92 6.96
N THR A 67 -11.97 -26.08 6.38
CA THR A 67 -11.02 -26.84 5.58
C THR A 67 -11.60 -27.08 4.19
N CYS A 68 -11.20 -26.28 3.22
CA CYS A 68 -11.64 -26.42 1.84
C CYS A 68 -10.63 -25.80 0.85
N GLY A 69 -10.62 -26.25 -0.39
CA GLY A 69 -9.81 -25.68 -1.46
C GLY A 69 -8.32 -25.56 -1.15
N GLY A 70 -7.75 -26.49 -0.36
CA GLY A 70 -6.36 -26.41 0.11
C GLY A 70 -6.12 -25.40 1.23
N LEU A 71 -7.15 -24.74 1.71
CA LEU A 71 -7.14 -23.89 2.89
C LEU A 71 -7.43 -24.75 4.13
N ARG A 72 -6.63 -24.58 5.18
CA ARG A 72 -6.94 -25.02 6.52
C ARG A 72 -6.87 -23.81 7.43
N TRP A 73 -8.00 -23.22 7.71
CA TRP A 73 -8.10 -22.03 8.53
C TRP A 73 -8.94 -22.29 9.77
N ARG A 74 -8.44 -21.93 10.93
CA ARG A 74 -9.13 -22.03 12.20
C ARG A 74 -9.09 -20.68 12.90
N GLY A 75 -10.27 -20.13 13.14
CA GLY A 75 -10.46 -18.92 13.93
C GLY A 75 -10.80 -19.23 15.39
N PRO A 76 -10.78 -18.23 16.26
CA PRO A 76 -10.43 -16.86 15.90
C PRO A 76 -8.91 -16.72 15.78
N VAL A 77 -8.45 -16.24 14.64
CA VAL A 77 -7.15 -15.58 14.59
C VAL A 77 -7.33 -14.26 15.32
N GLN A 78 -6.32 -13.79 16.03
CA GLN A 78 -6.41 -12.49 16.69
C GLN A 78 -6.75 -11.40 15.67
N GLY A 79 -7.99 -10.90 15.69
CA GLY A 79 -8.43 -9.82 14.83
C GLY A 79 -7.63 -8.55 15.14
N ILE A 80 -7.31 -7.79 14.10
CA ILE A 80 -6.62 -6.50 14.25
C ILE A 80 -7.66 -5.39 14.10
N VAL A 81 -8.10 -5.15 12.87
CA VAL A 81 -9.07 -4.09 12.55
C VAL A 81 -10.49 -4.49 12.96
N SER A 82 -10.90 -5.72 12.65
CA SER A 82 -12.25 -6.20 12.97
C SER A 82 -12.50 -6.39 14.47
N ALA A 83 -11.44 -6.62 15.26
CA ALA A 83 -11.53 -6.81 16.71
C ALA A 83 -11.31 -5.53 17.52
N MET A 84 -11.12 -4.37 16.88
CA MET A 84 -10.84 -3.10 17.53
C MET A 84 -11.94 -2.78 18.57
N THR A 85 -11.50 -2.62 19.83
CA THR A 85 -12.38 -2.27 20.95
C THR A 85 -12.60 -0.75 21.02
N GLU A 86 -13.57 -0.34 21.86
CA GLU A 86 -13.82 1.09 22.11
C GLU A 86 -12.59 1.80 22.70
N ALA A 87 -11.90 1.17 23.65
CA ALA A 87 -10.69 1.72 24.26
C ALA A 87 -9.54 1.89 23.24
N GLN A 88 -9.48 1.07 22.20
CA GLN A 88 -8.49 1.15 21.15
C GLN A 88 -8.79 2.26 20.12
N MET A 89 -10.01 2.75 20.06
CA MET A 89 -10.35 3.94 19.27
C MET A 89 -10.13 5.20 20.12
N ILE A 90 -8.85 5.58 20.32
CA ILE A 90 -8.44 6.71 21.17
C ILE A 90 -9.15 8.02 20.78
N GLN A 91 -9.37 8.23 19.48
CA GLN A 91 -10.17 9.31 18.93
C GLN A 91 -10.92 8.83 17.69
N ALA A 92 -12.24 8.98 17.72
CA ALA A 92 -13.09 8.58 16.59
C ALA A 92 -13.11 9.60 15.44
N GLY A 93 -12.72 10.85 15.70
CA GLY A 93 -12.71 11.92 14.70
C GLY A 93 -14.08 12.12 14.05
N LYS A 94 -14.11 11.98 12.72
CA LYS A 94 -15.38 11.88 11.96
C LYS A 94 -15.85 10.42 11.89
N HIS A 95 -15.96 9.69 12.88
CA HIS A 95 -16.33 8.27 12.97
C HIS A 95 -15.96 7.43 11.70
N PRO A 96 -15.29 6.29 11.80
CA PRO A 96 -14.77 5.57 10.64
C PRO A 96 -15.89 5.00 9.75
N GLY A 97 -15.70 5.14 8.44
CA GLY A 97 -16.43 4.40 7.42
C GLY A 97 -15.65 3.16 6.96
N LYS A 98 -16.25 2.37 6.07
CA LYS A 98 -15.62 1.17 5.48
C LYS A 98 -14.23 1.47 4.93
N THR A 99 -14.07 2.52 4.11
CA THR A 99 -12.80 2.88 3.46
C THR A 99 -11.68 3.13 4.47
N ASN A 100 -11.96 3.82 5.59
CA ASN A 100 -10.95 4.07 6.62
C ASN A 100 -10.40 2.77 7.23
N LEU A 101 -11.29 1.80 7.49
CA LEU A 101 -10.90 0.52 8.07
C LEU A 101 -10.20 -0.38 7.06
N THR A 102 -10.64 -0.39 5.79
CA THR A 102 -9.98 -1.18 4.75
C THR A 102 -8.60 -0.61 4.36
N ASP A 103 -8.39 0.71 4.49
CA ASP A 103 -7.05 1.29 4.35
C ASP A 103 -6.12 0.77 5.48
N VAL A 104 -6.58 0.78 6.74
CA VAL A 104 -5.78 0.25 7.86
C VAL A 104 -5.53 -1.25 7.71
N ASP A 105 -6.52 -2.02 7.30
CA ASP A 105 -6.42 -3.46 7.05
C ASP A 105 -5.41 -3.78 5.95
N ASN A 106 -5.45 -3.05 4.83
CA ASN A 106 -4.46 -3.22 3.78
C ASN A 106 -3.06 -2.78 4.20
N GLY A 107 -2.95 -1.77 5.08
CA GLY A 107 -1.68 -1.41 5.74
C GLY A 107 -1.12 -2.56 6.56
N ALA A 108 -1.94 -3.23 7.36
CA ALA A 108 -1.56 -4.43 8.11
C ALA A 108 -1.17 -5.59 7.17
N ASN A 109 -1.90 -5.76 6.06
CA ASN A 109 -1.60 -6.76 5.03
C ASN A 109 -0.21 -6.57 4.40
N ILE A 110 0.24 -5.33 4.18
CA ILE A 110 1.59 -5.04 3.69
C ILE A 110 2.62 -5.22 4.82
N LEU A 111 2.35 -4.64 5.99
CA LEU A 111 3.28 -4.60 7.12
C LEU A 111 3.63 -5.99 7.67
N GLN A 112 2.76 -7.00 7.51
CA GLN A 112 3.10 -8.37 7.94
C GLN A 112 4.34 -8.93 7.22
N TYR A 113 4.65 -8.45 6.03
CA TYR A 113 5.84 -8.81 5.26
C TYR A 113 7.02 -7.85 5.46
N LEU A 114 6.84 -6.82 6.29
CA LEU A 114 7.85 -5.82 6.65
C LEU A 114 8.11 -5.77 8.16
N SER A 115 7.81 -6.87 8.88
CA SER A 115 7.84 -6.91 10.35
C SER A 115 9.26 -6.85 10.94
N GLU A 116 10.30 -7.13 10.15
CA GLU A 116 11.70 -7.15 10.61
C GLU A 116 12.20 -5.77 11.08
N ARG A 117 11.71 -4.68 10.45
CA ARG A 117 12.17 -3.30 10.68
C ARG A 117 11.02 -2.38 11.02
N PRO A 118 11.28 -1.22 11.65
CA PRO A 118 10.28 -0.16 11.71
C PRO A 118 9.83 0.23 10.31
N ALA A 119 8.52 0.18 10.06
CA ALA A 119 7.93 0.45 8.76
C ALA A 119 6.68 1.32 8.88
N ALA A 120 6.46 2.15 7.86
CA ALA A 120 5.29 3.00 7.72
C ALA A 120 4.70 2.87 6.31
N ILE A 121 3.39 2.73 6.24
CA ILE A 121 2.63 2.71 4.99
C ILE A 121 1.61 3.84 5.03
N ILE A 122 1.51 4.61 3.96
CA ILE A 122 0.46 5.60 3.76
C ILE A 122 -0.46 5.08 2.66
N LEU A 123 -1.73 4.91 3.00
CA LEU A 123 -2.73 4.35 2.10
C LEU A 123 -3.83 5.38 1.82
N LYS A 124 -4.40 5.29 0.62
CA LYS A 124 -5.61 5.99 0.26
C LYS A 124 -6.38 5.18 -0.78
N HIS A 125 -7.70 5.04 -0.54
CA HIS A 125 -8.56 4.24 -1.42
C HIS A 125 -8.06 2.80 -1.61
N ASN A 126 -7.65 2.18 -0.50
CA ASN A 126 -7.19 0.79 -0.42
C ASN A 126 -5.93 0.47 -1.28
N ASN A 127 -5.11 1.50 -1.57
CA ASN A 127 -3.81 1.37 -2.23
C ASN A 127 -2.75 2.17 -1.47
N PRO A 128 -1.51 1.68 -1.36
CA PRO A 128 -0.43 2.47 -0.82
C PRO A 128 -0.04 3.58 -1.81
N CYS A 129 0.13 4.80 -1.31
CA CYS A 129 0.74 5.90 -2.05
C CYS A 129 2.20 6.12 -1.67
N GLY A 130 2.63 5.55 -0.55
CA GLY A 130 4.01 5.52 -0.11
C GLY A 130 4.22 4.47 0.96
N ALA A 131 5.36 3.80 0.91
CA ALA A 131 5.79 2.80 1.87
C ALA A 131 7.29 2.93 2.13
N ALA A 132 7.70 2.73 3.36
CA ALA A 132 9.12 2.64 3.69
C ALA A 132 9.36 1.83 4.97
N TRP A 133 10.56 1.28 5.09
CA TRP A 133 11.15 0.85 6.34
C TRP A 133 12.42 1.66 6.62
N ASP A 134 12.77 1.81 7.90
CA ASP A 134 14.00 2.52 8.27
C ASP A 134 14.50 2.07 9.65
N ASP A 135 15.80 1.80 9.75
CA ASP A 135 16.42 1.44 11.03
C ASP A 135 16.49 2.63 12.01
N GLY A 136 16.32 3.87 11.51
CA GLY A 136 16.16 5.08 12.31
C GLY A 136 14.80 5.22 13.00
N GLY A 137 13.87 4.28 12.77
CA GLY A 137 12.58 4.22 13.46
C GLY A 137 11.38 4.68 12.62
N VAL A 138 10.21 4.72 13.28
CA VAL A 138 8.91 5.02 12.63
C VAL A 138 8.89 6.41 11.99
N ALA A 139 9.47 7.43 12.64
CA ALA A 139 9.47 8.78 12.08
C ALA A 139 10.27 8.85 10.78
N ALA A 140 11.45 8.22 10.73
CA ALA A 140 12.26 8.15 9.52
C ALA A 140 11.56 7.36 8.40
N ALA A 141 10.92 6.23 8.72
CA ALA A 141 10.13 5.47 7.76
C ALA A 141 8.93 6.28 7.24
N LEU A 142 8.23 6.99 8.12
CA LEU A 142 7.08 7.83 7.75
C LEU A 142 7.49 8.99 6.85
N ASP A 143 8.63 9.65 7.13
CA ASP A 143 9.15 10.72 6.27
C ASP A 143 9.40 10.22 4.84
N LYS A 144 10.12 9.10 4.70
CA LYS A 144 10.37 8.49 3.39
C LYS A 144 9.07 8.13 2.66
N ALA A 145 8.12 7.48 3.35
CA ALA A 145 6.83 7.10 2.78
C ALA A 145 6.01 8.31 2.32
N PHE A 146 6.02 9.40 3.10
CA PHE A 146 5.29 10.63 2.79
C PHE A 146 5.79 11.30 1.51
N TRP A 147 7.10 11.38 1.32
CA TRP A 147 7.70 12.04 0.16
C TRP A 147 7.61 11.23 -1.14
N CYS A 148 7.21 9.97 -1.10
CA CYS A 148 6.91 9.20 -2.31
C CYS A 148 5.77 9.85 -3.12
N ASP A 149 4.65 10.17 -2.42
CA ASP A 149 3.50 10.87 -3.03
C ASP A 149 2.76 11.70 -1.99
N ARG A 150 3.34 12.86 -1.63
CA ARG A 150 2.76 13.80 -0.67
C ARG A 150 1.34 14.24 -1.04
N ILE A 151 1.05 14.35 -2.34
CA ILE A 151 -0.26 14.80 -2.82
C ILE A 151 -1.32 13.72 -2.54
N ALA A 152 -1.02 12.46 -2.84
CA ALA A 152 -1.94 11.36 -2.56
C ALA A 152 -2.05 11.07 -1.06
N ALA A 153 -0.98 11.31 -0.28
CA ALA A 153 -0.98 11.16 1.18
C ALA A 153 -1.98 12.07 1.88
N PHE A 154 -2.33 13.21 1.28
CA PHE A 154 -3.34 14.12 1.81
C PHE A 154 -4.71 13.43 1.95
N GLY A 155 -5.20 13.31 3.18
CA GLY A 155 -6.44 12.61 3.53
C GLY A 155 -6.31 11.08 3.57
N GLY A 156 -5.10 10.54 3.56
CA GLY A 156 -4.82 9.11 3.67
C GLY A 156 -4.82 8.58 5.10
N ALA A 157 -4.54 7.30 5.23
CA ALA A 157 -4.32 6.56 6.46
C ALA A 157 -2.84 6.23 6.63
N VAL A 158 -2.28 6.53 7.79
CA VAL A 158 -0.92 6.15 8.21
C VAL A 158 -1.01 4.90 9.07
N VAL A 159 -0.31 3.83 8.68
CA VAL A 159 -0.26 2.57 9.43
C VAL A 159 1.20 2.20 9.66
N VAL A 160 1.55 1.86 10.92
CA VAL A 160 2.92 1.53 11.31
C VAL A 160 2.96 0.25 12.16
N ASN A 161 4.12 -0.42 12.18
CA ASN A 161 4.34 -1.68 12.89
C ASN A 161 5.13 -1.56 14.21
N ARG A 162 5.46 -0.36 14.63
CA ARG A 162 6.13 -0.07 15.91
C ARG A 162 5.42 1.09 16.63
N PRO A 163 5.69 1.33 17.92
CA PRO A 163 5.09 2.45 18.64
C PRO A 163 5.24 3.77 17.89
N PHE A 164 4.15 4.55 17.84
CA PHE A 164 4.11 5.83 17.15
C PHE A 164 4.81 6.89 17.98
N THR A 165 5.89 7.44 17.45
CA THR A 165 6.74 8.37 18.17
C THR A 165 6.14 9.78 18.21
N ARG A 166 6.61 10.60 19.15
CA ARG A 166 6.25 12.02 19.22
C ARG A 166 6.62 12.75 17.92
N GLU A 167 7.81 12.49 17.37
CA GLU A 167 8.28 13.07 16.12
C GLU A 167 7.35 12.72 14.95
N ALA A 168 6.96 11.45 14.82
CA ALA A 168 5.99 11.02 13.81
C ALA A 168 4.61 11.71 13.99
N ALA A 169 4.19 11.96 15.23
CA ALA A 169 2.96 12.68 15.53
C ALA A 169 3.02 14.15 15.08
N GLU A 170 4.17 14.81 15.24
CA GLU A 170 4.39 16.18 14.77
C GLU A 170 4.31 16.26 13.23
N MET A 171 4.88 15.29 12.51
CA MET A 171 4.79 15.19 11.04
C MET A 171 3.33 15.02 10.59
N VAL A 172 2.56 14.13 11.22
CA VAL A 172 1.14 13.95 10.91
C VAL A 172 0.34 15.21 11.22
N ALA A 173 0.62 15.87 12.35
CA ALA A 173 -0.04 17.12 12.72
C ALA A 173 0.26 18.28 11.75
N ALA A 174 1.40 18.28 11.08
CA ALA A 174 1.77 19.29 10.07
C ALA A 174 0.99 19.13 8.73
N SER A 175 0.37 17.96 8.50
CA SER A 175 -0.35 17.63 7.27
C SER A 175 -1.82 17.28 7.56
N TYR A 176 -2.58 16.92 6.54
CA TYR A 176 -3.94 16.40 6.70
C TYR A 176 -3.98 14.91 6.43
N PHE A 177 -4.24 14.15 7.48
CA PHE A 177 -4.52 12.71 7.43
C PHE A 177 -5.89 12.42 8.03
N GLU A 178 -6.50 11.33 7.64
CA GLU A 178 -7.80 10.89 8.16
C GLU A 178 -7.67 9.84 9.24
N VAL A 179 -6.63 9.01 9.20
CA VAL A 179 -6.41 7.91 10.13
C VAL A 179 -4.94 7.80 10.48
N VAL A 180 -4.66 7.49 11.74
CA VAL A 180 -3.37 6.95 12.21
C VAL A 180 -3.66 5.68 12.99
N ALA A 181 -2.99 4.57 12.62
CA ALA A 181 -3.07 3.30 13.31
C ALA A 181 -1.66 2.80 13.67
N ALA A 182 -1.45 2.47 14.94
CA ALA A 182 -0.19 2.02 15.48
C ALA A 182 -0.40 0.96 16.56
N PRO A 183 0.61 0.10 16.86
CA PRO A 183 0.49 -0.88 17.95
C PRO A 183 0.45 -0.23 19.34
N ALA A 184 1.05 0.93 19.49
CA ALA A 184 1.09 1.75 20.70
C ALA A 184 1.49 3.19 20.34
N TYR A 185 1.41 4.10 21.29
CA TYR A 185 1.83 5.49 21.14
C TYR A 185 2.79 5.86 22.27
N GLU A 186 3.85 6.58 21.96
CA GLU A 186 4.75 7.17 22.96
C GLU A 186 4.06 8.30 23.73
N GLU A 187 4.60 8.61 24.91
CA GLU A 187 4.11 9.72 25.74
C GLU A 187 4.12 11.05 24.97
N GLY A 188 3.01 11.76 25.00
CA GLY A 188 2.83 13.03 24.30
C GLY A 188 2.44 12.91 22.81
N ALA A 189 2.56 11.74 22.17
CA ALA A 189 2.22 11.58 20.76
C ALA A 189 0.70 11.71 20.52
N VAL A 190 -0.10 11.13 21.40
CA VAL A 190 -1.57 11.19 21.31
C VAL A 190 -2.07 12.62 21.48
N GLU A 191 -1.51 13.38 22.41
CA GLU A 191 -1.87 14.77 22.68
C GLU A 191 -1.63 15.66 21.45
N ILE A 192 -0.51 15.48 20.73
CA ILE A 192 -0.21 16.16 19.48
C ILE A 192 -1.25 15.80 18.42
N LEU A 193 -1.54 14.52 18.22
CA LEU A 193 -2.48 14.04 17.22
C LEU A 193 -3.92 14.53 17.50
N LYS A 194 -4.34 14.60 18.78
CA LYS A 194 -5.67 15.11 19.20
C LYS A 194 -5.89 16.58 18.84
N GLY A 195 -4.83 17.34 18.55
CA GLY A 195 -4.96 18.68 17.96
C GLY A 195 -5.71 18.68 16.61
N ARG A 196 -5.74 17.52 15.91
CA ARG A 196 -6.49 17.30 14.67
C ARG A 196 -7.85 16.64 14.93
N LYS A 197 -8.87 17.43 15.27
CA LYS A 197 -10.21 16.96 15.71
C LYS A 197 -10.89 15.92 14.80
N ASN A 198 -10.59 15.94 13.50
CA ASN A 198 -11.18 15.02 12.52
C ASN A 198 -10.37 13.72 12.31
N LEU A 199 -9.17 13.63 12.88
CA LEU A 199 -8.29 12.47 12.78
C LEU A 199 -8.85 11.31 13.61
N ARG A 200 -8.82 10.09 13.06
CA ARG A 200 -9.08 8.86 13.81
C ARG A 200 -7.74 8.35 14.30
N ILE A 201 -7.64 8.12 15.61
CA ILE A 201 -6.44 7.60 16.27
C ILE A 201 -6.77 6.22 16.80
N MET A 202 -6.12 5.20 16.24
CA MET A 202 -6.39 3.79 16.52
C MET A 202 -5.15 3.14 17.14
N GLU A 203 -5.29 2.59 18.35
CA GLU A 203 -4.28 1.76 18.97
C GLU A 203 -4.62 0.30 18.73
N LEU A 204 -3.83 -0.36 17.88
CA LEU A 204 -4.05 -1.74 17.45
C LEU A 204 -2.82 -2.58 17.80
N PRO A 205 -2.72 -3.15 19.01
CA PRO A 205 -1.53 -3.89 19.47
C PRO A 205 -1.12 -5.04 18.54
N GLY A 206 -2.07 -5.61 17.78
CA GLY A 206 -1.82 -6.62 16.77
C GLY A 206 -0.87 -6.18 15.66
N LEU A 207 -0.77 -4.89 15.36
CA LEU A 207 0.19 -4.35 14.38
C LEU A 207 1.66 -4.56 14.81
N GLY A 208 1.93 -4.77 16.09
CA GLY A 208 3.28 -5.09 16.61
C GLY A 208 3.63 -6.57 16.51
N ARG A 209 2.72 -7.44 16.08
CA ARG A 209 2.87 -8.90 16.03
C ARG A 209 2.37 -9.50 14.70
N LEU A 210 2.57 -8.78 13.60
CA LEU A 210 2.08 -9.17 12.28
C LEU A 210 2.83 -10.39 11.70
N ASP A 211 4.02 -10.69 12.17
CA ASP A 211 4.78 -11.88 11.84
C ASP A 211 4.01 -13.17 12.19
N GLU A 212 3.16 -13.16 13.21
CA GLU A 212 2.26 -14.27 13.55
C GLU A 212 1.24 -14.58 12.44
N LEU A 213 0.95 -13.62 11.56
CA LEU A 213 -0.03 -13.74 10.47
C LEU A 213 0.60 -14.11 9.12
N THR A 214 1.91 -13.89 8.94
CA THR A 214 2.61 -13.91 7.64
C THR A 214 2.40 -15.18 6.80
N GLN A 215 2.14 -16.32 7.42
CA GLN A 215 1.87 -17.60 6.74
C GLN A 215 0.41 -18.06 6.84
N SER A 216 -0.46 -17.22 7.40
CA SER A 216 -1.86 -17.55 7.62
C SER A 216 -2.72 -17.20 6.41
N ALA A 217 -3.34 -18.18 5.79
CA ALA A 217 -4.36 -17.94 4.78
C ALA A 217 -5.75 -17.98 5.41
N PHE A 218 -6.64 -17.15 4.91
CA PHE A 218 -8.05 -17.10 5.29
C PHE A 218 -8.97 -17.28 4.08
N LEU A 219 -10.27 -17.37 4.33
CA LEU A 219 -11.29 -17.46 3.29
C LEU A 219 -11.57 -16.07 2.75
N ASP A 220 -11.28 -15.87 1.48
CA ASP A 220 -11.60 -14.64 0.76
C ASP A 220 -12.88 -14.83 -0.05
N ILE A 221 -13.83 -13.90 0.10
CA ILE A 221 -15.18 -13.96 -0.50
C ILE A 221 -15.44 -12.70 -1.31
N LYS A 222 -15.70 -12.87 -2.59
CA LYS A 222 -16.05 -11.80 -3.52
C LYS A 222 -17.50 -11.92 -3.96
N SER A 223 -18.33 -10.89 -3.74
CA SER A 223 -19.68 -10.82 -4.27
C SER A 223 -19.70 -10.59 -5.78
N LEU A 224 -20.60 -11.23 -6.48
CA LEU A 224 -20.89 -11.00 -7.91
C LEU A 224 -22.13 -10.12 -8.08
N ALA A 225 -22.26 -9.50 -9.25
CA ALA A 225 -23.35 -8.57 -9.55
C ALA A 225 -24.74 -9.24 -9.55
N ASP A 226 -24.81 -10.54 -9.79
CA ASP A 226 -26.02 -11.35 -9.78
C ASP A 226 -26.40 -11.93 -8.41
N GLY A 227 -25.63 -11.57 -7.36
CA GLY A 227 -25.81 -12.08 -6.01
C GLY A 227 -25.05 -13.38 -5.74
N GLY A 228 -24.37 -13.96 -6.71
CA GLY A 228 -23.45 -15.07 -6.52
C GLY A 228 -22.19 -14.64 -5.75
N ILE A 229 -21.38 -15.62 -5.35
CA ILE A 229 -20.10 -15.40 -4.66
C ILE A 229 -18.99 -16.25 -5.27
N VAL A 230 -17.78 -15.66 -5.32
CA VAL A 230 -16.54 -16.41 -5.51
C VAL A 230 -15.89 -16.61 -4.15
N VAL A 231 -15.48 -17.83 -3.87
CA VAL A 231 -14.77 -18.18 -2.64
C VAL A 231 -13.39 -18.70 -3.01
N GLN A 232 -12.36 -18.13 -2.42
CA GLN A 232 -10.97 -18.51 -2.67
C GLN A 232 -10.13 -18.49 -1.40
N LYS A 233 -8.96 -19.11 -1.47
CA LYS A 233 -7.91 -18.92 -0.47
C LYS A 233 -7.31 -17.54 -0.65
N SER A 234 -7.12 -16.79 0.45
CA SER A 234 -6.44 -15.49 0.40
C SER A 234 -5.00 -15.62 -0.13
N PHE A 235 -4.49 -14.56 -0.69
CA PHE A 235 -3.08 -14.48 -1.08
C PHE A 235 -2.17 -14.64 0.15
N VAL A 236 -1.08 -15.37 -0.01
CA VAL A 236 0.02 -15.47 0.95
C VAL A 236 1.31 -15.28 0.18
N ASN A 237 2.07 -14.28 0.54
CA ASN A 237 3.37 -14.02 -0.07
C ASN A 237 4.37 -15.13 0.34
N ARG A 238 5.06 -15.71 -0.64
CA ARG A 238 6.06 -16.75 -0.43
C ARG A 238 7.50 -16.25 -0.48
N ILE A 239 7.70 -15.01 -0.89
CA ILE A 239 9.02 -14.37 -0.96
C ILE A 239 9.22 -13.61 0.36
N LEU A 240 9.82 -14.26 1.32
CA LEU A 240 10.08 -13.70 2.66
C LEU A 240 11.55 -13.37 2.88
N THR A 241 12.43 -14.07 2.17
CA THR A 241 13.88 -13.90 2.24
C THR A 241 14.47 -13.72 0.83
N ASP A 242 15.70 -13.26 0.76
CA ASP A 242 16.43 -13.13 -0.51
C ASP A 242 16.59 -14.47 -1.24
N ALA A 243 16.64 -15.60 -0.49
CA ALA A 243 16.79 -16.94 -1.04
C ALA A 243 15.50 -17.48 -1.72
N ASP A 244 14.36 -16.83 -1.49
CA ASP A 244 13.10 -17.24 -2.09
C ASP A 244 12.94 -16.73 -3.54
N PHE A 245 13.76 -15.77 -3.96
CA PHE A 245 13.83 -15.35 -5.35
C PHE A 245 14.53 -16.40 -6.20
N LEU A 246 13.96 -16.67 -7.37
CA LEU A 246 14.53 -17.58 -8.34
C LEU A 246 15.45 -16.83 -9.33
N PRO A 247 16.51 -17.46 -9.84
CA PRO A 247 17.23 -16.93 -10.98
C PRO A 247 16.28 -16.67 -12.15
N ALA A 248 16.43 -15.53 -12.85
CA ALA A 248 15.73 -15.33 -14.10
C ALA A 248 16.39 -16.19 -15.18
N GLU A 249 15.70 -17.27 -15.53
CA GLU A 249 16.09 -18.24 -16.54
C GLU A 249 14.86 -18.67 -17.34
N ALA A 250 14.99 -18.69 -18.65
CA ALA A 250 13.95 -19.14 -19.56
C ALA A 250 14.52 -19.89 -20.75
N THR A 251 13.77 -20.83 -21.30
CA THR A 251 14.17 -21.66 -22.45
C THR A 251 13.17 -21.45 -23.59
N ASP A 252 13.71 -21.23 -24.78
CA ASP A 252 12.95 -21.24 -26.03
C ASP A 252 13.59 -22.17 -27.06
N LYS A 253 13.12 -22.11 -28.34
CA LYS A 253 13.67 -22.89 -29.44
C LYS A 253 15.15 -22.59 -29.76
N ASN A 254 15.68 -21.47 -29.29
CA ASN A 254 17.05 -21.03 -29.51
C ASN A 254 17.97 -21.44 -28.36
N GLY A 255 17.44 -21.98 -27.27
CA GLY A 255 18.19 -22.43 -26.10
C GLY A 255 17.77 -21.73 -24.80
N VAL A 256 18.68 -21.80 -23.81
CA VAL A 256 18.48 -21.23 -22.48
C VAL A 256 19.02 -19.81 -22.45
N THR A 257 18.24 -18.87 -21.95
CA THR A 257 18.65 -17.49 -21.65
C THR A 257 18.59 -17.28 -20.13
N VAL A 258 19.72 -16.85 -19.55
CA VAL A 258 19.86 -16.54 -18.12
C VAL A 258 20.25 -15.10 -17.94
N THR A 259 19.88 -14.50 -16.81
CA THR A 259 20.35 -13.16 -16.44
C THR A 259 21.89 -13.15 -16.34
N ALA A 260 22.53 -12.18 -16.99
CA ALA A 260 23.99 -12.06 -17.02
C ALA A 260 24.55 -11.49 -15.71
N ARG A 261 23.78 -10.64 -15.01
CA ARG A 261 24.13 -10.00 -13.75
C ARG A 261 23.18 -10.42 -12.63
N LYS A 262 23.71 -10.75 -11.47
CA LYS A 262 22.90 -10.96 -10.26
C LYS A 262 22.70 -9.63 -9.53
N PRO A 263 21.55 -9.42 -8.86
CA PRO A 263 21.40 -8.28 -7.97
C PRO A 263 22.44 -8.29 -6.86
N ASN A 264 22.90 -7.12 -6.46
CA ASN A 264 23.70 -6.96 -5.25
C ASN A 264 22.82 -7.02 -3.98
N ALA A 265 23.43 -7.00 -2.79
CA ALA A 265 22.69 -7.13 -1.53
C ALA A 265 21.67 -6.01 -1.32
N GLN A 266 21.96 -4.76 -1.70
CA GLN A 266 21.03 -3.65 -1.58
C GLN A 266 19.86 -3.78 -2.57
N GLU A 267 20.14 -4.16 -3.81
CA GLU A 267 19.10 -4.41 -4.81
C GLU A 267 18.18 -5.56 -4.40
N MET A 268 18.71 -6.63 -3.81
CA MET A 268 17.91 -7.74 -3.29
C MET A 268 17.02 -7.29 -2.13
N ALA A 269 17.55 -6.51 -1.19
CA ALA A 269 16.77 -5.96 -0.09
C ALA A 269 15.63 -5.05 -0.59
N ASP A 270 15.91 -4.21 -1.60
CA ASP A 270 14.92 -3.32 -2.19
C ASP A 270 13.88 -4.08 -3.03
N LEU A 271 14.27 -5.15 -3.75
CA LEU A 271 13.32 -6.04 -4.44
C LEU A 271 12.40 -6.76 -3.46
N ARG A 272 12.93 -7.28 -2.36
CA ARG A 272 12.14 -7.94 -1.31
C ARG A 272 11.17 -6.95 -0.63
N PHE A 273 11.63 -5.75 -0.30
CA PHE A 273 10.80 -4.68 0.21
C PHE A 273 9.66 -4.34 -0.76
N ALA A 274 9.98 -4.10 -2.03
CA ALA A 274 8.99 -3.75 -3.03
C ALA A 274 7.98 -4.89 -3.26
N TRP A 275 8.41 -6.16 -3.26
CA TRP A 275 7.53 -7.32 -3.36
C TRP A 275 6.59 -7.46 -2.16
N ALA A 276 7.05 -7.12 -0.96
CA ALA A 276 6.19 -7.06 0.22
C ALA A 276 5.08 -6.01 0.07
N VAL A 277 5.40 -4.85 -0.51
CA VAL A 277 4.43 -3.77 -0.77
C VAL A 277 3.43 -4.16 -1.86
N GLU A 278 3.85 -4.95 -2.87
CA GLU A 278 2.96 -5.43 -3.95
C GLU A 278 1.75 -6.23 -3.43
N ALA A 279 1.86 -6.89 -2.28
CA ALA A 279 0.74 -7.61 -1.65
C ALA A 279 -0.49 -6.71 -1.39
N GLY A 280 -0.30 -5.40 -1.32
CA GLY A 280 -1.36 -4.44 -1.07
C GLY A 280 -1.74 -3.57 -2.28
N VAL A 281 -1.12 -3.75 -3.46
CA VAL A 281 -1.35 -2.87 -4.63
C VAL A 281 -2.29 -3.53 -5.63
N THR A 282 -3.25 -2.75 -6.12
CA THR A 282 -4.23 -3.23 -7.13
C THR A 282 -3.56 -3.41 -8.50
N SER A 283 -3.81 -4.59 -9.09
CA SER A 283 -3.24 -5.01 -10.39
C SER A 283 -3.85 -4.23 -11.60
N ASN A 284 -3.13 -4.06 -12.75
CA ASN A 284 -1.70 -4.30 -12.86
C ASN A 284 -0.93 -3.30 -12.03
N SER A 285 0.15 -3.75 -11.41
CA SER A 285 1.00 -2.87 -10.60
C SER A 285 2.48 -3.04 -10.87
N VAL A 286 3.22 -1.95 -10.67
CA VAL A 286 4.68 -1.92 -10.62
C VAL A 286 5.15 -0.93 -9.55
N ILE A 287 6.23 -1.25 -8.89
CA ILE A 287 6.83 -0.40 -7.86
C ILE A 287 8.29 -0.15 -8.18
N PHE A 288 8.68 1.12 -8.25
CA PHE A 288 10.07 1.54 -8.20
C PHE A 288 10.45 1.80 -6.74
N ALA A 289 11.51 1.15 -6.28
CA ALA A 289 11.97 1.28 -4.90
C ALA A 289 13.50 1.46 -4.82
N ARG A 290 13.95 2.12 -3.76
CA ARG A 290 15.36 2.32 -3.45
C ARG A 290 15.56 2.60 -1.96
N ASN A 291 16.58 1.97 -1.36
CA ASN A 291 16.95 2.17 0.04
C ASN A 291 15.76 1.95 1.02
N GLY A 292 14.98 0.89 0.76
CA GLY A 292 13.84 0.53 1.61
C GLY A 292 12.68 1.51 1.57
N ALA A 293 12.52 2.25 0.48
CA ALA A 293 11.40 3.15 0.28
C ALA A 293 10.88 3.08 -1.16
N THR A 294 9.58 3.23 -1.35
CA THR A 294 8.98 3.40 -2.67
C THR A 294 9.33 4.78 -3.24
N VAL A 295 9.67 4.81 -4.53
CA VAL A 295 9.92 6.04 -5.29
C VAL A 295 8.71 6.40 -6.14
N ALA A 296 8.07 5.39 -6.74
CA ALA A 296 6.81 5.54 -7.45
C ALA A 296 6.06 4.21 -7.50
N ILE A 297 4.74 4.28 -7.50
CA ILE A 297 3.82 3.14 -7.59
C ILE A 297 2.86 3.37 -8.75
N GLY A 298 2.89 2.51 -9.76
CA GLY A 298 1.87 2.35 -10.78
C GLY A 298 0.85 1.32 -10.30
N THR A 299 -0.44 1.57 -10.48
CA THR A 299 -1.50 0.72 -9.97
C THR A 299 -2.77 0.82 -10.80
N GLY A 300 -3.48 -0.30 -10.97
CA GLY A 300 -4.81 -0.34 -11.57
C GLY A 300 -4.86 -0.16 -13.07
N GLU A 301 -3.74 -0.33 -13.77
CA GLU A 301 -3.66 -0.22 -15.22
C GLU A 301 -4.03 -1.54 -15.92
N GLN A 302 -4.66 -1.44 -17.11
CA GLN A 302 -5.10 -2.61 -17.85
C GLN A 302 -3.97 -3.28 -18.61
N ASP A 303 -2.94 -2.54 -18.98
CA ASP A 303 -1.76 -3.08 -19.66
C ASP A 303 -0.48 -2.86 -18.87
N ARG A 304 0.51 -3.73 -19.12
CA ARG A 304 1.75 -3.76 -18.33
C ARG A 304 2.67 -2.58 -18.63
N VAL A 305 2.82 -2.20 -19.89
CA VAL A 305 3.70 -1.07 -20.27
C VAL A 305 3.09 0.24 -19.80
N GLY A 306 1.78 0.45 -19.95
CA GLY A 306 1.08 1.63 -19.42
C GLY A 306 1.23 1.77 -17.91
N CYS A 307 1.25 0.65 -17.17
CA CYS A 307 1.52 0.69 -15.74
C CYS A 307 2.93 1.20 -15.40
N VAL A 308 3.95 0.77 -16.16
CA VAL A 308 5.33 1.28 -16.02
C VAL A 308 5.38 2.76 -16.37
N GLU A 309 4.77 3.18 -17.47
CA GLU A 309 4.72 4.58 -17.90
C GLU A 309 4.02 5.48 -16.88
N LEU A 310 2.90 5.01 -16.30
CA LEU A 310 2.20 5.69 -15.22
C LEU A 310 3.12 5.90 -14.00
N ALA A 311 3.85 4.87 -13.58
CA ALA A 311 4.77 4.97 -12.46
C ALA A 311 5.91 5.95 -12.75
N ILE A 312 6.48 5.92 -13.96
CA ILE A 312 7.49 6.89 -14.41
C ILE A 312 6.92 8.31 -14.38
N HIS A 313 5.74 8.54 -14.95
CA HIS A 313 5.06 9.84 -14.93
C HIS A 313 4.86 10.34 -13.49
N LYS A 314 4.42 9.47 -12.59
CA LYS A 314 4.26 9.79 -11.16
C LYS A 314 5.60 10.16 -10.53
N ALA A 315 6.68 9.43 -10.79
CA ALA A 315 8.00 9.75 -10.26
C ALA A 315 8.41 11.19 -10.59
N TYR A 316 8.34 11.60 -11.85
CA TYR A 316 8.67 12.96 -12.25
C TYR A 316 7.77 14.03 -11.62
N THR A 317 6.45 13.81 -11.63
CA THR A 317 5.50 14.79 -11.08
C THR A 317 5.61 14.93 -9.58
N LYS A 318 5.86 13.82 -8.85
CA LYS A 318 5.98 13.85 -7.38
C LYS A 318 7.33 14.37 -6.92
N TYR A 319 8.39 14.08 -7.67
CA TYR A 319 9.71 14.64 -7.41
C TYR A 319 9.68 16.18 -7.52
N ALA A 320 9.09 16.71 -8.61
CA ALA A 320 8.92 18.16 -8.78
C ALA A 320 8.06 18.79 -7.67
N ASP A 321 6.98 18.10 -7.23
CA ASP A 321 6.14 18.59 -6.11
C ASP A 321 6.91 18.58 -4.78
N THR A 322 7.75 17.57 -4.53
CA THR A 322 8.60 17.49 -3.35
C THR A 322 9.57 18.68 -3.29
N LEU A 323 10.25 19.00 -4.40
CA LEU A 323 11.13 20.16 -4.47
C LEU A 323 10.36 21.47 -4.25
N ALA A 324 9.24 21.66 -4.96
CA ALA A 324 8.41 22.85 -4.84
C ALA A 324 7.90 23.07 -3.41
N PHE A 325 7.48 22.00 -2.75
CA PHE A 325 6.95 22.11 -1.39
C PHE A 325 8.06 22.35 -0.36
N ARG A 326 9.18 21.64 -0.44
CA ARG A 326 10.29 21.80 0.50
C ARG A 326 10.94 23.20 0.43
N GLU A 327 11.06 23.75 -0.77
CA GLU A 327 11.78 25.01 -1.00
C GLU A 327 10.88 26.25 -0.92
N HIS A 328 9.61 26.13 -1.33
CA HIS A 328 8.69 27.26 -1.45
C HIS A 328 7.40 27.11 -0.65
N ASN A 329 7.19 25.96 0.01
CA ASN A 329 5.94 25.63 0.71
C ASN A 329 4.70 25.75 -0.21
N LEU A 330 4.87 25.44 -1.49
CA LEU A 330 3.84 25.42 -2.52
C LEU A 330 3.80 24.03 -3.16
N SER A 331 2.61 23.53 -3.48
CA SER A 331 2.52 22.41 -4.41
C SER A 331 3.07 22.81 -5.78
N PHE A 332 3.54 21.83 -6.56
CA PHE A 332 4.03 22.12 -7.91
C PHE A 332 2.97 22.77 -8.80
N TYR A 333 1.69 22.44 -8.55
CA TYR A 333 0.57 23.09 -9.22
C TYR A 333 0.46 24.57 -8.85
N GLU A 334 0.48 24.91 -7.55
CA GLU A 334 0.41 26.31 -7.08
C GLU A 334 1.61 27.11 -7.56
N LEU A 335 2.80 26.51 -7.56
CA LEU A 335 4.01 27.14 -8.09
C LEU A 335 3.84 27.50 -9.56
N LYS A 336 3.31 26.59 -10.40
CA LYS A 336 3.00 26.87 -11.81
C LYS A 336 2.02 28.02 -11.99
N GLN A 337 0.96 28.07 -11.16
CA GLN A 337 -0.03 29.14 -11.25
C GLN A 337 0.57 30.51 -10.89
N LYS A 338 1.33 30.57 -9.80
CA LYS A 338 1.94 31.83 -9.33
C LYS A 338 3.08 32.29 -10.24
N ALA A 339 3.85 31.39 -10.80
CA ALA A 339 4.93 31.68 -11.75
C ALA A 339 4.46 32.42 -13.03
N ALA A 340 3.16 32.39 -13.35
CA ALA A 340 2.60 33.09 -14.50
C ALA A 340 2.69 34.61 -14.34
N THR A 341 2.76 35.15 -13.12
CA THR A 341 2.77 36.58 -12.81
C THR A 341 3.93 37.03 -11.93
N ASP A 342 4.76 36.10 -11.46
CA ASP A 342 5.90 36.35 -10.57
C ASP A 342 7.19 35.80 -11.20
N ALA A 343 8.10 36.71 -11.56
CA ALA A 343 9.35 36.37 -12.23
C ALA A 343 10.31 35.51 -11.34
N ALA A 344 10.30 35.74 -10.03
CA ALA A 344 11.12 34.93 -9.10
C ALA A 344 10.61 33.49 -9.01
N LEU A 345 9.28 33.33 -8.90
CA LEU A 345 8.66 31.98 -8.89
C LEU A 345 8.75 31.32 -10.28
N LYS A 346 8.81 32.10 -11.37
CA LYS A 346 9.08 31.55 -12.71
C LYS A 346 10.49 30.94 -12.79
N ALA A 347 11.50 31.68 -12.28
CA ALA A 347 12.86 31.14 -12.22
C ALA A 347 12.95 29.87 -11.34
N ALA A 348 12.27 29.87 -10.19
CA ALA A 348 12.18 28.68 -9.32
C ALA A 348 11.49 27.49 -10.03
N LEU A 349 10.42 27.73 -10.77
CA LEU A 349 9.74 26.70 -11.56
C LEU A 349 10.67 26.10 -12.60
N ASP A 350 11.40 26.93 -13.35
CA ASP A 350 12.32 26.47 -14.40
C ASP A 350 13.49 25.66 -13.80
N ASP A 351 14.03 26.09 -12.65
CA ASP A 351 15.07 25.35 -11.91
C ASP A 351 14.56 23.99 -11.42
N ILE A 352 13.39 23.93 -10.78
CA ILE A 352 12.78 22.69 -10.31
C ILE A 352 12.52 21.73 -11.48
N GLN A 353 12.05 22.23 -12.62
CA GLN A 353 11.85 21.41 -13.81
C GLN A 353 13.18 20.84 -14.33
N ALA A 354 14.23 21.66 -14.41
CA ALA A 354 15.55 21.24 -14.85
C ALA A 354 16.12 20.14 -13.94
N ARG A 355 16.12 20.37 -12.61
CA ARG A 355 16.58 19.37 -11.63
C ARG A 355 15.75 18.08 -11.64
N THR A 356 14.44 18.18 -11.89
CA THR A 356 13.58 17.01 -12.02
C THR A 356 13.95 16.17 -13.24
N GLN A 357 14.25 16.81 -14.37
CA GLN A 357 14.71 16.11 -15.59
C GLN A 357 16.08 15.50 -15.39
N GLU A 358 17.03 16.23 -14.81
CA GLU A 358 18.38 15.75 -14.52
C GLU A 358 18.34 14.53 -13.57
N ALA A 359 17.53 14.61 -12.50
CA ALA A 359 17.33 13.52 -11.55
C ALA A 359 16.44 12.39 -12.10
N ARG A 360 15.85 12.54 -13.30
CA ARG A 360 14.86 11.60 -13.87
C ARG A 360 13.79 11.21 -12.86
N GLY A 361 13.22 12.21 -12.14
CA GLY A 361 12.21 11.96 -11.11
C GLY A 361 12.69 11.10 -9.92
N GLY A 362 14.01 10.97 -9.72
CA GLY A 362 14.60 10.14 -8.66
C GLY A 362 14.70 8.65 -9.00
N LEU A 363 14.40 8.24 -10.23
CA LEU A 363 14.37 6.84 -10.67
C LEU A 363 15.76 6.18 -10.85
N PRO A 364 16.86 6.87 -11.20
CA PRO A 364 18.16 6.21 -11.35
C PRO A 364 18.59 5.50 -10.08
N GLY A 365 19.07 4.25 -10.24
CA GLY A 365 19.50 3.41 -9.12
C GLY A 365 18.35 2.75 -8.34
N THR A 366 17.10 2.84 -8.80
CA THR A 366 15.99 2.07 -8.23
C THR A 366 15.99 0.63 -8.73
N VAL A 367 15.31 -0.23 -8.00
CA VAL A 367 14.81 -1.51 -8.51
C VAL A 367 13.38 -1.35 -8.99
N LEU A 368 12.93 -2.23 -9.90
CA LEU A 368 11.55 -2.36 -10.32
C LEU A 368 11.01 -3.74 -9.91
N ILE A 369 9.86 -3.78 -9.29
CA ILE A 369 9.08 -5.01 -9.07
C ILE A 369 7.76 -4.93 -9.82
N SER A 370 7.26 -6.08 -10.32
CA SER A 370 5.98 -6.19 -11.02
C SER A 370 5.16 -7.35 -10.47
N ASP A 371 3.87 -7.14 -10.21
CA ASP A 371 2.92 -8.15 -9.73
C ASP A 371 2.65 -9.30 -10.71
N GLY A 372 2.89 -9.05 -12.00
CA GLY A 372 2.77 -10.01 -13.11
C GLY A 372 4.00 -10.00 -14.02
N PHE A 373 4.10 -10.98 -14.90
CA PHE A 373 5.20 -11.04 -15.87
C PHE A 373 5.08 -9.93 -16.92
N PHE A 374 6.22 -9.55 -17.53
CA PHE A 374 6.25 -8.68 -18.69
C PHE A 374 5.95 -9.50 -19.95
N PRO A 375 4.84 -9.18 -20.69
CA PRO A 375 4.50 -9.92 -21.90
C PRO A 375 5.42 -9.59 -23.09
N PHE A 376 6.08 -8.43 -23.04
CA PHE A 376 7.01 -7.88 -24.03
C PHE A 376 8.13 -7.12 -23.34
N ARG A 377 9.22 -6.84 -24.06
CA ARG A 377 10.35 -6.11 -23.53
C ARG A 377 10.13 -4.60 -23.34
N ASP A 378 9.09 -4.02 -23.95
CA ASP A 378 8.78 -2.59 -23.94
C ASP A 378 8.70 -2.01 -22.52
N GLY A 379 8.05 -2.71 -21.59
CA GLY A 379 7.96 -2.28 -20.19
C GLY A 379 9.32 -2.26 -19.48
N VAL A 380 10.15 -3.29 -19.68
CA VAL A 380 11.51 -3.30 -19.09
C VAL A 380 12.43 -2.31 -19.78
N ASP A 381 12.34 -2.13 -21.10
CA ASP A 381 13.10 -1.12 -21.84
C ASP A 381 12.76 0.31 -21.34
N ALA A 382 11.47 0.62 -21.12
CA ALA A 382 11.03 1.89 -20.56
C ALA A 382 11.60 2.14 -19.16
N ALA A 383 11.60 1.13 -18.29
CA ALA A 383 12.16 1.22 -16.94
C ALA A 383 13.71 1.38 -16.97
N MET A 384 14.39 0.59 -17.79
CA MET A 384 15.84 0.66 -17.92
C MET A 384 16.33 2.01 -18.48
N ALA A 385 15.54 2.63 -19.38
CA ALA A 385 15.82 3.99 -19.87
C ALA A 385 15.79 5.03 -18.74
N GLN A 386 15.13 4.75 -17.61
CA GLN A 386 15.12 5.61 -16.42
C GLN A 386 16.30 5.33 -15.45
N GLY A 387 17.11 4.31 -15.72
CA GLY A 387 18.28 3.97 -14.89
C GLY A 387 17.96 2.99 -13.77
N VAL A 388 16.96 2.13 -13.95
CA VAL A 388 16.70 0.97 -13.09
C VAL A 388 17.89 0.02 -13.12
N THR A 389 18.26 -0.56 -11.98
CA THR A 389 19.43 -1.43 -11.87
C THR A 389 19.09 -2.90 -11.68
N ALA A 390 17.92 -3.21 -11.13
CA ALA A 390 17.43 -4.59 -11.02
C ALA A 390 15.91 -4.66 -11.20
N ILE A 391 15.41 -5.77 -11.74
CA ILE A 391 14.00 -6.02 -12.02
C ILE A 391 13.60 -7.35 -11.41
N GLY A 392 12.45 -7.37 -10.71
CA GLY A 392 11.80 -8.58 -10.22
C GLY A 392 10.43 -8.74 -10.86
N GLN A 393 10.09 -9.97 -11.27
CA GLN A 393 8.80 -10.34 -11.86
C GLN A 393 8.48 -11.81 -11.59
N PRO A 394 7.24 -12.26 -11.76
CA PRO A 394 6.91 -13.68 -11.57
C PRO A 394 7.62 -14.67 -12.50
N GLY A 395 7.92 -14.28 -13.73
CA GLY A 395 8.26 -15.20 -14.82
C GLY A 395 7.04 -15.96 -15.34
N GLY A 396 7.27 -16.87 -16.30
CA GLY A 396 6.22 -17.71 -16.92
C GLY A 396 5.58 -17.09 -18.16
N SER A 397 6.18 -16.05 -18.74
CA SER A 397 5.83 -15.54 -20.06
C SER A 397 6.47 -16.39 -21.17
N MET A 398 5.77 -16.55 -22.30
CA MET A 398 6.37 -17.14 -23.50
C MET A 398 7.54 -16.30 -24.07
N ARG A 399 7.70 -15.06 -23.60
CA ARG A 399 8.74 -14.11 -24.02
C ARG A 399 9.76 -13.78 -22.94
N ASP A 400 9.83 -14.59 -21.88
CA ASP A 400 10.81 -14.37 -20.82
C ASP A 400 12.26 -14.35 -21.34
N THR A 401 12.59 -15.15 -22.37
CA THR A 401 13.91 -15.12 -23.02
C THR A 401 14.22 -13.75 -23.63
N GLU A 402 13.22 -13.11 -24.29
CA GLU A 402 13.35 -11.77 -24.86
C GLU A 402 13.51 -10.69 -23.78
N VAL A 403 12.74 -10.81 -22.67
CA VAL A 403 12.77 -9.87 -21.56
C VAL A 403 14.08 -9.96 -20.77
N ILE A 404 14.59 -11.17 -20.53
CA ILE A 404 15.91 -11.38 -19.90
C ILE A 404 17.02 -10.86 -20.82
N ALA A 405 16.93 -11.13 -22.12
CA ALA A 405 17.92 -10.64 -23.10
C ALA A 405 17.99 -9.10 -23.09
N ALA A 406 16.86 -8.40 -23.00
CA ALA A 406 16.86 -6.94 -22.90
C ALA A 406 17.65 -6.44 -21.70
N CYS A 407 17.55 -7.08 -20.53
CA CYS A 407 18.34 -6.74 -19.35
C CYS A 407 19.85 -7.01 -19.55
N ASN A 408 20.18 -8.09 -20.26
CA ASN A 408 21.57 -8.45 -20.56
C ASN A 408 22.23 -7.50 -21.59
N GLU A 409 21.46 -6.98 -22.55
CA GLU A 409 21.87 -6.03 -23.59
C GLU A 409 22.06 -4.61 -23.04
N ALA A 410 21.45 -4.27 -21.90
CA ALA A 410 21.56 -2.95 -21.32
C ALA A 410 23.01 -2.61 -20.91
N SER A 411 23.35 -1.32 -20.97
CA SER A 411 24.67 -0.82 -20.56
C SER A 411 24.51 0.36 -19.59
N PRO A 412 24.80 0.17 -18.29
CA PRO A 412 25.24 -1.08 -17.62
C PRO A 412 24.15 -2.15 -17.63
N GLN A 413 24.56 -3.44 -17.53
CA GLN A 413 23.63 -4.57 -17.45
C GLN A 413 22.70 -4.46 -16.24
N VAL A 414 21.42 -4.76 -16.45
CA VAL A 414 20.38 -4.77 -15.41
C VAL A 414 20.19 -6.21 -14.91
N ALA A 415 20.11 -6.39 -13.59
CA ALA A 415 19.84 -7.71 -13.02
C ALA A 415 18.36 -8.07 -13.15
N MET A 416 18.05 -9.36 -13.29
CA MET A 416 16.67 -9.83 -13.21
C MET A 416 16.56 -11.04 -12.28
N VAL A 417 15.47 -11.09 -11.51
CA VAL A 417 15.08 -12.25 -10.69
C VAL A 417 13.61 -12.57 -10.90
N PHE A 418 13.23 -13.83 -10.65
CA PHE A 418 11.85 -14.26 -10.69
C PHE A 418 11.32 -14.53 -9.27
N THR A 419 10.07 -14.15 -9.02
CA THR A 419 9.37 -14.48 -7.78
C THR A 419 8.69 -15.85 -7.86
N GLY A 420 8.46 -16.38 -9.06
CA GLY A 420 7.70 -17.64 -9.24
C GLY A 420 6.27 -17.57 -8.69
N GLN A 421 5.81 -16.40 -8.31
CA GLN A 421 4.48 -16.12 -7.77
C GLN A 421 3.97 -14.79 -8.31
N ARG A 422 2.69 -14.76 -8.74
CA ARG A 422 1.98 -13.52 -9.06
C ARG A 422 1.41 -12.90 -7.78
N SER A 423 1.24 -11.57 -7.76
CA SER A 423 0.67 -10.83 -6.63
C SER A 423 -0.57 -10.03 -7.05
N PHE A 424 -1.44 -10.63 -7.86
CA PHE A 424 -2.64 -9.95 -8.34
C PHE A 424 -3.63 -9.67 -7.20
N LYS A 425 -4.10 -8.42 -7.13
CA LYS A 425 -5.14 -7.95 -6.24
C LYS A 425 -6.17 -7.16 -7.06
N HIS A 426 -7.46 -7.52 -6.93
CA HIS A 426 -8.58 -6.88 -7.64
C HIS A 426 -9.70 -6.46 -6.69
#